data_30bce2e73973b36e7fa5e9299e768e95
#
_entry.id   30bce2e73973b36e7fa5e9299e768e95
#
_cell.length_a   1.000
_cell.length_b   1.000
_cell.length_c   1.000
_cell.angle_alpha   90.00
_cell.angle_beta   90.00
_cell.angle_gamma   90.00
#
_symmetry.space_group_name_H-M   'P 1'
#
loop_
_entity.id
_entity.type
_entity.pdbx_description
1 polymer ?
#
loop_
_entity_poly.entity_id
_entity_poly.type
_entity_poly.pdbx_seq_one_letter_code
_entity_poly.pdbx_strand_id
1 'polypeptide(L)'
;IGKRFKPEQQDSLNKACGVSVMFIAIAGAMSGMLQIEGNSLSSGKSMLVVLCRAIGTVAGELIGIERDFDRFGEWLKVKTGNGGDAGFVNAFVTASLTVSIGAMAIVGSIQDGLLNDYSTLAVKAVIDFIIIAVMTSAMGRGCIFSVIPVFVFEGGMTLLARLVAPIMTETAISYLSLVGSLLIFCVGVNLVWGKKVSVANMLPSV
;
A
#
# COMPACT_ATOMS: atom_id res chain seq x y z
N ILE A 1 -18.74 3.51 14.27
CA ILE A 1 -19.40 3.24 12.96
C ILE A 1 -19.52 1.72 12.77
N GLY A 2 -18.48 0.92 13.01
CA GLY A 2 -18.47 -0.54 12.77
C GLY A 2 -19.55 -1.35 13.54
N LYS A 3 -20.05 -0.87 14.68
CA LYS A 3 -21.15 -1.53 15.42
C LYS A 3 -22.53 -1.46 14.74
N ARG A 4 -22.66 -0.69 13.65
CA ARG A 4 -23.94 -0.46 12.96
C ARG A 4 -24.16 -1.38 11.77
N PHE A 5 -23.12 -2.06 11.28
CA PHE A 5 -23.20 -3.00 10.16
C PHE A 5 -23.27 -4.44 10.67
N LYS A 6 -24.15 -5.23 10.06
CA LYS A 6 -24.21 -6.69 10.28
C LYS A 6 -22.95 -7.35 9.71
N PRO A 7 -22.48 -8.49 10.27
CA PRO A 7 -21.29 -9.20 9.78
C PRO A 7 -21.32 -9.48 8.26
N GLU A 8 -22.49 -9.83 7.71
CA GLU A 8 -22.69 -10.06 6.27
C GLU A 8 -22.46 -8.78 5.43
N GLN A 9 -22.88 -7.62 5.96
CA GLN A 9 -22.68 -6.34 5.29
C GLN A 9 -21.20 -5.92 5.29
N GLN A 10 -20.51 -6.22 6.40
CA GLN A 10 -19.06 -5.97 6.51
C GLN A 10 -18.28 -6.86 5.53
N ASP A 11 -18.62 -8.14 5.42
CA ASP A 11 -17.99 -9.07 4.47
C ASP A 11 -18.24 -8.62 3.02
N SER A 12 -19.48 -8.24 2.68
CA SER A 12 -19.80 -7.71 1.35
C SER A 12 -19.03 -6.44 1.02
N LEU A 13 -18.89 -5.54 2.01
CA LEU A 13 -18.14 -4.29 1.85
C LEU A 13 -16.63 -4.56 1.68
N ASN A 14 -16.06 -5.50 2.46
CA ASN A 14 -14.67 -5.93 2.30
C ASN A 14 -14.40 -6.49 0.92
N LYS A 15 -15.28 -7.35 0.42
CA LYS A 15 -15.18 -7.92 -0.94
C LYS A 15 -15.29 -6.84 -2.01
N ALA A 16 -16.21 -5.90 -1.86
CA ALA A 16 -16.35 -4.77 -2.80
C ALA A 16 -15.10 -3.89 -2.81
N CYS A 17 -14.54 -3.55 -1.63
CA CYS A 17 -13.28 -2.83 -1.52
C CYS A 17 -12.13 -3.62 -2.16
N GLY A 18 -12.03 -4.92 -1.88
CA GLY A 18 -10.98 -5.78 -2.42
C GLY A 18 -11.01 -5.83 -3.93
N VAL A 19 -12.20 -5.99 -4.54
CA VAL A 19 -12.38 -5.96 -6.00
C VAL A 19 -11.95 -4.61 -6.56
N SER A 20 -12.37 -3.49 -5.95
CA SER A 20 -11.98 -2.15 -6.39
C SER A 20 -10.47 -1.95 -6.35
N VAL A 21 -9.82 -2.37 -5.27
CA VAL A 21 -8.36 -2.32 -5.09
C VAL A 21 -7.65 -3.16 -6.16
N MET A 22 -8.15 -4.35 -6.48
CA MET A 22 -7.58 -5.19 -7.55
C MET A 22 -7.68 -4.51 -8.92
N PHE A 23 -8.81 -3.87 -9.25
CA PHE A 23 -8.95 -3.15 -10.52
C PHE A 23 -8.00 -1.95 -10.63
N ILE A 24 -7.84 -1.18 -9.56
CA ILE A 24 -6.86 -0.07 -9.52
C ILE A 24 -5.44 -0.62 -9.73
N ALA A 25 -5.10 -1.71 -9.07
CA ALA A 25 -3.81 -2.35 -9.18
C ALA A 25 -3.53 -2.90 -10.58
N ILE A 26 -4.52 -3.53 -11.22
CA ILE A 26 -4.43 -3.99 -12.62
C ILE A 26 -4.18 -2.80 -13.55
N ALA A 27 -4.92 -1.71 -13.40
CA ALA A 27 -4.72 -0.51 -14.21
C ALA A 27 -3.30 0.06 -14.06
N GLY A 28 -2.78 0.14 -12.82
CA GLY A 28 -1.41 0.57 -12.54
C GLY A 28 -0.35 -0.38 -13.12
N ALA A 29 -0.55 -1.68 -12.99
CA ALA A 29 0.35 -2.68 -13.56
C ALA A 29 0.36 -2.64 -15.09
N MET A 30 -0.80 -2.52 -15.73
CA MET A 30 -0.92 -2.38 -17.19
C MET A 30 -0.23 -1.11 -17.69
N SER A 31 -0.44 0.02 -17.01
CA SER A 31 0.24 1.28 -17.33
C SER A 31 1.77 1.17 -17.28
N GLY A 32 2.32 0.37 -16.36
CA GLY A 32 3.75 0.16 -16.24
C GLY A 32 4.33 -0.88 -17.19
N MET A 33 3.53 -1.88 -17.60
CA MET A 33 3.97 -2.99 -18.46
C MET A 33 3.75 -2.75 -19.95
N LEU A 34 2.69 -2.02 -20.32
CA LEU A 34 2.33 -1.78 -21.72
C LEU A 34 3.16 -0.66 -22.30
N GLN A 35 3.73 -0.89 -23.48
CA GLN A 35 4.48 0.08 -24.25
C GLN A 35 3.90 0.17 -25.66
N ILE A 36 3.80 1.39 -26.17
CA ILE A 36 3.37 1.63 -27.55
C ILE A 36 4.62 1.76 -28.41
N GLU A 37 4.85 0.77 -29.28
CA GLU A 37 5.95 0.75 -30.24
C GLU A 37 5.38 0.93 -31.65
N GLY A 38 5.41 2.17 -32.15
CA GLY A 38 4.80 2.51 -33.43
C GLY A 38 3.29 2.32 -33.41
N ASN A 39 2.77 1.33 -34.17
CA ASN A 39 1.34 1.01 -34.26
C ASN A 39 0.95 -0.28 -33.52
N SER A 40 1.85 -0.83 -32.73
CA SER A 40 1.65 -2.07 -31.96
C SER A 40 1.78 -1.83 -30.46
N LEU A 41 0.99 -2.60 -29.69
CA LEU A 41 1.08 -2.66 -28.24
C LEU A 41 1.99 -3.83 -27.87
N SER A 42 3.11 -3.54 -27.20
CA SER A 42 4.02 -4.56 -26.67
C SER A 42 3.97 -4.62 -25.16
N SER A 43 4.26 -5.78 -24.58
CA SER A 43 4.34 -5.98 -23.14
C SER A 43 5.81 -6.15 -22.76
N GLY A 44 6.33 -5.23 -21.95
CA GLY A 44 7.71 -5.24 -21.49
C GLY A 44 7.83 -5.46 -19.97
N LYS A 45 9.09 -5.56 -19.51
CA LYS A 45 9.45 -5.57 -18.07
C LYS A 45 9.00 -6.81 -17.27
N SER A 46 8.49 -7.86 -17.93
CA SER A 46 8.00 -9.08 -17.23
C SER A 46 9.10 -9.75 -16.41
N MET A 47 10.33 -9.84 -16.95
CA MET A 47 11.48 -10.41 -16.24
C MET A 47 11.84 -9.59 -14.99
N LEU A 48 11.81 -8.25 -15.11
CA LEU A 48 12.05 -7.34 -13.98
C LEU A 48 11.05 -7.61 -12.85
N VAL A 49 9.77 -7.69 -13.19
CA VAL A 49 8.70 -7.99 -12.22
C VAL A 49 8.96 -9.30 -11.49
N VAL A 50 9.24 -10.38 -12.24
CA VAL A 50 9.47 -11.71 -11.64
C VAL A 50 10.68 -11.70 -10.72
N LEU A 51 11.79 -11.11 -11.16
CA LEU A 51 13.03 -11.09 -10.39
C LEU A 51 12.91 -10.22 -9.14
N CYS A 52 12.36 -8.99 -9.25
CA CYS A 52 12.14 -8.12 -8.11
C CYS A 52 11.23 -8.79 -7.07
N ARG A 53 10.15 -9.44 -7.53
CA ARG A 53 9.21 -10.13 -6.64
C ARG A 53 9.87 -11.33 -5.95
N ALA A 54 10.61 -12.15 -6.69
CA ALA A 54 11.28 -13.31 -6.12
C ALA A 54 12.33 -12.91 -5.08
N ILE A 55 13.23 -12.00 -5.44
CA ILE A 55 14.32 -11.56 -4.56
C ILE A 55 13.77 -10.78 -3.36
N GLY A 56 12.84 -9.84 -3.60
CA GLY A 56 12.25 -9.03 -2.54
C GLY A 56 11.44 -9.86 -1.54
N THR A 57 10.68 -10.86 -2.02
CA THR A 57 9.94 -11.76 -1.13
C THR A 57 10.88 -12.58 -0.26
N VAL A 58 11.94 -13.16 -0.83
CA VAL A 58 12.93 -13.91 -0.06
C VAL A 58 13.62 -13.03 0.98
N ALA A 59 14.02 -11.82 0.61
CA ALA A 59 14.63 -10.86 1.53
C ALA A 59 13.66 -10.48 2.67
N GLY A 60 12.40 -10.20 2.35
CA GLY A 60 11.39 -9.84 3.34
C GLY A 60 11.02 -10.99 4.27
N GLU A 61 10.98 -12.22 3.78
CA GLU A 61 10.79 -13.42 4.62
C GLU A 61 11.96 -13.62 5.59
N LEU A 62 13.20 -13.42 5.13
CA LEU A 62 14.39 -13.53 5.98
C LEU A 62 14.41 -12.47 7.09
N ILE A 63 13.99 -11.24 6.77
CA ILE A 63 13.89 -10.13 7.72
C ILE A 63 12.67 -10.33 8.64
N GLY A 64 11.59 -10.90 8.12
CA GLY A 64 10.34 -11.12 8.84
C GLY A 64 9.51 -9.83 9.01
N ILE A 65 9.46 -9.00 7.99
CA ILE A 65 8.79 -7.68 8.00
C ILE A 65 7.33 -7.79 8.44
N GLU A 66 6.59 -8.79 7.94
CA GLU A 66 5.20 -8.99 8.32
C GLU A 66 5.03 -9.24 9.82
N ARG A 67 5.92 -10.00 10.41
CA ARG A 67 5.94 -10.25 11.85
C ARG A 67 6.18 -8.96 12.66
N ASP A 68 7.01 -8.07 12.16
CA ASP A 68 7.29 -6.81 12.84
C ASP A 68 6.12 -5.83 12.71
N PHE A 69 5.43 -5.81 11.56
CA PHE A 69 4.16 -5.10 11.39
C PHE A 69 3.06 -5.63 12.32
N ASP A 70 2.92 -6.96 12.42
CA ASP A 70 1.96 -7.59 13.32
C ASP A 70 2.26 -7.26 14.78
N ARG A 71 3.54 -7.31 15.20
CA ARG A 71 3.97 -6.91 16.55
C ARG A 71 3.68 -5.45 16.86
N PHE A 72 3.97 -4.58 15.91
CA PHE A 72 3.66 -3.16 16.06
C PHE A 72 2.15 -2.92 16.16
N GLY A 73 1.36 -3.63 15.34
CA GLY A 73 -0.10 -3.61 15.40
C GLY A 73 -0.65 -4.11 16.74
N GLU A 74 -0.10 -5.19 17.29
CA GLU A 74 -0.50 -5.69 18.62
C GLU A 74 -0.13 -4.72 19.74
N TRP A 75 1.07 -4.13 19.70
CA TRP A 75 1.46 -3.08 20.65
C TRP A 75 0.50 -1.90 20.59
N LEU A 76 0.13 -1.43 19.40
CA LEU A 76 -0.82 -0.36 19.17
C LEU A 76 -2.21 -0.71 19.70
N LYS A 77 -2.70 -1.91 19.44
CA LYS A 77 -3.97 -2.45 19.93
C LYS A 77 -4.08 -2.36 21.45
N VAL A 78 -3.04 -2.80 22.15
CA VAL A 78 -2.98 -2.73 23.62
C VAL A 78 -2.93 -1.28 24.09
N LYS A 79 -2.04 -0.45 23.50
CA LYS A 79 -1.82 0.94 23.90
C LYS A 79 -3.05 1.82 23.70
N THR A 80 -3.89 1.51 22.69
CA THR A 80 -5.09 2.27 22.35
C THR A 80 -6.36 1.74 23.01
N GLY A 81 -6.26 0.74 23.89
CA GLY A 81 -7.40 0.18 24.62
C GLY A 81 -8.33 -0.68 23.75
N ASN A 82 -7.87 -1.11 22.57
CA ASN A 82 -8.63 -1.96 21.65
C ASN A 82 -8.34 -3.47 21.83
N GLY A 83 -7.89 -3.88 23.02
CA GLY A 83 -7.46 -5.27 23.31
C GLY A 83 -8.49 -6.35 22.96
N GLY A 84 -9.80 -6.03 23.01
CA GLY A 84 -10.90 -6.95 22.68
C GLY A 84 -11.22 -7.04 21.17
N ASP A 85 -10.56 -6.26 20.28
CA ASP A 85 -10.82 -6.29 18.85
C ASP A 85 -9.89 -7.28 18.14
N ALA A 86 -10.43 -8.46 17.79
CA ALA A 86 -9.67 -9.51 17.13
C ALA A 86 -9.21 -9.13 15.70
N GLY A 87 -9.95 -8.23 15.03
CA GLY A 87 -9.64 -7.77 13.67
C GLY A 87 -8.69 -6.60 13.60
N PHE A 88 -8.35 -5.97 14.71
CA PHE A 88 -7.60 -4.71 14.75
C PHE A 88 -6.27 -4.76 14.01
N VAL A 89 -5.44 -5.77 14.27
CA VAL A 89 -4.11 -5.88 13.66
C VAL A 89 -4.21 -6.08 12.15
N ASN A 90 -5.08 -6.98 11.71
CA ASN A 90 -5.29 -7.20 10.28
C ASN A 90 -5.80 -5.94 9.57
N ALA A 91 -6.75 -5.22 10.17
CA ALA A 91 -7.24 -3.95 9.66
C ALA A 91 -6.14 -2.88 9.58
N PHE A 92 -5.32 -2.76 10.63
CA PHE A 92 -4.18 -1.86 10.68
C PHE A 92 -3.15 -2.17 9.58
N VAL A 93 -2.69 -3.43 9.49
CA VAL A 93 -1.66 -3.85 8.53
C VAL A 93 -2.17 -3.66 7.09
N THR A 94 -3.38 -4.15 6.80
CA THR A 94 -3.97 -4.04 5.46
C THR A 94 -4.13 -2.59 5.02
N ALA A 95 -4.67 -1.73 5.88
CA ALA A 95 -4.83 -0.31 5.57
C ALA A 95 -3.49 0.39 5.38
N SER A 96 -2.52 0.12 6.27
CA SER A 96 -1.18 0.70 6.18
C SER A 96 -0.50 0.36 4.86
N LEU A 97 -0.54 -0.91 4.45
CA LEU A 97 0.04 -1.35 3.18
C LEU A 97 -0.68 -0.73 1.98
N THR A 98 -2.02 -0.64 2.04
CA THR A 98 -2.81 -0.08 0.93
C THR A 98 -2.47 1.39 0.65
N VAL A 99 -2.32 2.21 1.70
CA VAL A 99 -2.12 3.66 1.53
C VAL A 99 -0.65 4.09 1.50
N SER A 100 0.27 3.28 2.04
CA SER A 100 1.71 3.62 2.04
C SER A 100 2.41 3.25 0.73
N ILE A 101 1.89 2.25 -0.01
CA ILE A 101 2.52 1.77 -1.25
C ILE A 101 1.98 2.55 -2.44
N GLY A 102 2.83 3.37 -3.07
CA GLY A 102 2.44 4.07 -4.28
C GLY A 102 3.44 5.15 -4.70
N ALA A 103 3.55 5.35 -6.01
CA ALA A 103 4.44 6.37 -6.57
C ALA A 103 4.09 7.80 -6.11
N MET A 104 2.80 8.10 -5.88
CA MET A 104 2.36 9.42 -5.40
C MET A 104 2.93 9.77 -4.02
N ALA A 105 3.08 8.79 -3.12
CA ALA A 105 3.69 9.03 -1.81
C ALA A 105 5.14 9.47 -1.96
N ILE A 106 5.90 8.80 -2.81
CA ILE A 106 7.34 9.07 -3.03
C ILE A 106 7.53 10.39 -3.80
N VAL A 107 6.85 10.51 -4.94
CA VAL A 107 6.97 11.72 -5.79
C VAL A 107 6.50 12.96 -5.03
N GLY A 108 5.34 12.86 -4.37
CA GLY A 108 4.80 13.98 -3.58
C GLY A 108 5.72 14.38 -2.43
N SER A 109 6.30 13.41 -1.71
CA SER A 109 7.25 13.69 -0.63
C SER A 109 8.55 14.34 -1.15
N ILE A 110 9.04 13.92 -2.33
CA ILE A 110 10.21 14.54 -2.95
C ILE A 110 9.89 15.95 -3.43
N GLN A 111 8.73 16.18 -4.05
CA GLN A 111 8.28 17.51 -4.48
C GLN A 111 8.16 18.47 -3.30
N ASP A 112 7.55 18.01 -2.21
CA ASP A 112 7.42 18.80 -0.98
C ASP A 112 8.80 19.12 -0.37
N GLY A 113 9.67 18.12 -0.23
CA GLY A 113 10.99 18.28 0.39
C GLY A 113 11.99 19.11 -0.41
N LEU A 114 11.87 19.14 -1.75
CA LEU A 114 12.78 19.89 -2.65
C LEU A 114 12.21 21.22 -3.10
N LEU A 115 10.90 21.28 -3.40
CA LEU A 115 10.24 22.41 -4.06
C LEU A 115 9.26 23.13 -3.16
N ASN A 116 8.99 22.61 -1.96
CA ASN A 116 7.89 23.00 -1.07
C ASN A 116 6.51 22.96 -1.78
N ASP A 117 6.35 22.02 -2.72
CA ASP A 117 5.10 21.77 -3.43
C ASP A 117 4.43 20.53 -2.85
N TYR A 118 3.47 20.76 -1.96
CA TYR A 118 2.66 19.72 -1.30
C TYR A 118 1.38 19.34 -2.06
N SER A 119 1.18 19.84 -3.28
CA SER A 119 -0.08 19.63 -4.03
C SER A 119 -0.37 18.15 -4.26
N THR A 120 0.62 17.37 -4.65
CA THR A 120 0.51 15.91 -4.84
C THR A 120 0.15 15.19 -3.54
N LEU A 121 0.78 15.56 -2.41
CA LEU A 121 0.47 14.99 -1.09
C LEU A 121 -0.92 15.39 -0.62
N ALA A 122 -1.37 16.62 -0.91
CA ALA A 122 -2.72 17.06 -0.56
C ALA A 122 -3.80 16.27 -1.31
N VAL A 123 -3.63 16.05 -2.60
CA VAL A 123 -4.52 15.19 -3.40
C VAL A 123 -4.52 13.75 -2.84
N LYS A 124 -3.34 13.21 -2.57
CA LYS A 124 -3.19 11.89 -1.97
C LYS A 124 -3.89 11.79 -0.61
N ALA A 125 -3.73 12.78 0.26
CA ALA A 125 -4.38 12.80 1.57
C ALA A 125 -5.91 12.70 1.47
N VAL A 126 -6.52 13.37 0.48
CA VAL A 126 -7.97 13.27 0.24
C VAL A 126 -8.35 11.86 -0.21
N ILE A 127 -7.57 11.27 -1.14
CA ILE A 127 -7.80 9.91 -1.63
C ILE A 127 -7.66 8.91 -0.47
N ASP A 128 -6.59 8.99 0.30
CA ASP A 128 -6.33 8.12 1.45
C ASP A 128 -7.42 8.25 2.50
N PHE A 129 -7.89 9.47 2.78
CA PHE A 129 -9.00 9.69 3.71
C PHE A 129 -10.25 8.93 3.28
N ILE A 130 -10.61 8.99 1.99
CA ILE A 130 -11.78 8.27 1.46
C ILE A 130 -11.57 6.76 1.59
N ILE A 131 -10.40 6.25 1.18
CA ILE A 131 -10.06 4.82 1.24
C ILE A 131 -10.12 4.34 2.70
N ILE A 132 -9.48 5.05 3.63
CA ILE A 132 -9.45 4.67 5.05
C ILE A 132 -10.84 4.78 5.69
N ALA A 133 -11.66 5.76 5.31
CA ALA A 133 -13.04 5.85 5.80
C ALA A 133 -13.87 4.62 5.39
N VAL A 134 -13.75 4.19 4.13
CA VAL A 134 -14.41 2.99 3.61
C VAL A 134 -13.86 1.74 4.30
N MET A 135 -12.54 1.58 4.36
CA MET A 135 -11.90 0.43 5.03
C MET A 135 -12.23 0.35 6.52
N THR A 136 -12.28 1.50 7.21
CA THR A 136 -12.68 1.55 8.63
C THR A 136 -14.12 1.07 8.83
N SER A 137 -15.00 1.40 7.90
CA SER A 137 -16.39 0.94 7.93
C SER A 137 -16.50 -0.58 7.73
N ALA A 138 -15.60 -1.16 6.93
CA ALA A 138 -15.57 -2.57 6.58
C ALA A 138 -14.78 -3.42 7.59
N MET A 139 -13.56 -3.00 7.92
CA MET A 139 -12.60 -3.80 8.71
C MET A 139 -12.48 -3.35 10.17
N GLY A 140 -12.98 -2.16 10.52
CA GLY A 140 -12.95 -1.67 11.89
C GLY A 140 -11.87 -0.62 12.16
N ARG A 141 -11.71 -0.30 13.46
CA ARG A 141 -10.95 0.86 13.92
C ARG A 141 -9.43 0.77 13.66
N GLY A 142 -8.90 -0.41 13.46
CA GLY A 142 -7.47 -0.63 13.17
C GLY A 142 -7.00 0.20 11.98
N CYS A 143 -7.87 0.38 10.96
CA CYS A 143 -7.52 1.15 9.75
C CYS A 143 -7.14 2.60 10.03
N ILE A 144 -7.72 3.24 11.04
CA ILE A 144 -7.43 4.66 11.38
C ILE A 144 -5.97 4.82 11.79
N PHE A 145 -5.37 3.81 12.41
CA PHE A 145 -3.99 3.86 12.87
C PHE A 145 -2.95 3.73 11.76
N SER A 146 -3.37 3.46 10.51
CA SER A 146 -2.49 3.53 9.34
C SER A 146 -1.88 4.93 9.13
N VAL A 147 -2.45 5.97 9.73
CA VAL A 147 -1.88 7.31 9.74
C VAL A 147 -0.44 7.34 10.28
N ILE A 148 -0.10 6.44 11.22
CA ILE A 148 1.23 6.41 11.85
C ILE A 148 2.30 5.98 10.84
N PRO A 149 2.22 4.79 10.20
CA PRO A 149 3.20 4.40 9.20
C PRO A 149 3.21 5.32 7.97
N VAL A 150 2.06 5.86 7.54
CA VAL A 150 2.00 6.86 6.46
C VAL A 150 2.79 8.10 6.83
N PHE A 151 2.55 8.67 8.02
CA PHE A 151 3.26 9.86 8.48
C PHE A 151 4.77 9.62 8.60
N VAL A 152 5.18 8.47 9.14
CA VAL A 152 6.61 8.12 9.26
C VAL A 152 7.25 7.95 7.89
N PHE A 153 6.56 7.28 6.96
CA PHE A 153 7.08 7.03 5.62
C PHE A 153 7.15 8.32 4.79
N GLU A 154 6.03 9.02 4.62
CA GLU A 154 5.99 10.25 3.80
C GLU A 154 6.79 11.39 4.42
N GLY A 155 6.65 11.61 5.74
CA GLY A 155 7.45 12.60 6.45
C GLY A 155 8.95 12.27 6.42
N GLY A 156 9.31 11.00 6.58
CA GLY A 156 10.69 10.53 6.42
C GLY A 156 11.23 10.78 5.01
N MET A 157 10.44 10.46 3.98
CA MET A 157 10.80 10.72 2.58
C MET A 157 10.95 12.22 2.28
N THR A 158 10.06 13.07 2.80
CA THR A 158 10.15 14.53 2.66
C THR A 158 11.45 15.06 3.30
N LEU A 159 11.77 14.62 4.51
CA LEU A 159 13.02 15.01 5.20
C LEU A 159 14.27 14.52 4.47
N LEU A 160 14.21 13.33 3.89
CA LEU A 160 15.32 12.71 3.17
C LEU A 160 15.30 13.02 1.66
N ALA A 161 14.39 13.87 1.18
CA ALA A 161 14.18 14.12 -0.24
C ALA A 161 15.47 14.47 -1.00
N ARG A 162 16.34 15.28 -0.41
CA ARG A 162 17.64 15.67 -1.02
C ARG A 162 18.58 14.48 -1.23
N LEU A 163 18.51 13.46 -0.38
CA LEU A 163 19.32 12.25 -0.50
C LEU A 163 18.71 11.23 -1.46
N VAL A 164 17.39 11.19 -1.55
CA VAL A 164 16.63 10.20 -2.32
C VAL A 164 16.41 10.64 -3.76
N ALA A 165 16.24 11.94 -4.01
CA ALA A 165 15.94 12.50 -5.34
C ALA A 165 16.94 12.07 -6.45
N PRO A 166 18.26 12.01 -6.24
CA PRO A 166 19.19 11.59 -7.29
C PRO A 166 19.00 10.13 -7.73
N ILE A 167 18.43 9.28 -6.87
CA ILE A 167 18.17 7.85 -7.10
C ILE A 167 16.81 7.67 -7.76
N MET A 168 15.87 8.57 -7.51
CA MET A 168 14.48 8.51 -7.99
C MET A 168 14.36 9.11 -9.41
N THR A 169 14.99 8.46 -10.37
CA THR A 169 14.79 8.79 -11.79
C THR A 169 13.36 8.43 -12.23
N GLU A 170 12.88 9.03 -13.32
CA GLU A 170 11.56 8.68 -13.89
C GLU A 170 11.41 7.18 -14.15
N THR A 171 12.49 6.55 -14.59
CA THR A 171 12.54 5.10 -14.80
C THR A 171 12.41 4.34 -13.49
N ALA A 172 13.09 4.74 -12.42
CA ALA A 172 12.98 4.12 -11.10
C ALA A 172 11.56 4.26 -10.54
N ILE A 173 10.96 5.45 -10.66
CA ILE A 173 9.58 5.71 -10.23
C ILE A 173 8.59 4.86 -11.02
N SER A 174 8.79 4.70 -12.34
CA SER A 174 7.95 3.82 -13.18
C SER A 174 8.04 2.35 -12.74
N TYR A 175 9.24 1.85 -12.41
CA TYR A 175 9.42 0.49 -11.94
C TYR A 175 8.82 0.27 -10.55
N LEU A 176 9.01 1.23 -9.65
CA LEU A 176 8.43 1.22 -8.32
C LEU A 176 6.90 1.24 -8.39
N SER A 177 6.31 2.05 -9.27
CA SER A 177 4.87 2.09 -9.51
C SER A 177 4.34 0.75 -10.02
N LEU A 178 5.06 0.12 -10.97
CA LEU A 178 4.71 -1.18 -11.52
C LEU A 178 4.73 -2.28 -10.45
N VAL A 179 5.84 -2.41 -9.72
CA VAL A 179 5.99 -3.45 -8.68
C VAL A 179 5.04 -3.17 -7.51
N GLY A 180 4.87 -1.90 -7.12
CA GLY A 180 3.92 -1.47 -6.11
C GLY A 180 2.46 -1.81 -6.47
N SER A 181 2.07 -1.62 -7.73
CA SER A 181 0.73 -2.01 -8.20
C SER A 181 0.45 -3.50 -8.02
N LEU A 182 1.45 -4.34 -8.26
CA LEU A 182 1.31 -5.79 -8.01
C LEU A 182 1.17 -6.12 -6.52
N LEU A 183 1.81 -5.36 -5.62
CA LEU A 183 1.59 -5.50 -4.18
C LEU A 183 0.16 -5.12 -3.79
N ILE A 184 -0.34 -4.00 -4.34
CA ILE A 184 -1.71 -3.55 -4.12
C ILE A 184 -2.71 -4.59 -4.62
N PHE A 185 -2.43 -5.28 -5.73
CA PHE A 185 -3.24 -6.42 -6.19
C PHE A 185 -3.29 -7.54 -5.14
N CYS A 186 -2.15 -7.91 -4.55
CA CYS A 186 -2.10 -8.92 -3.48
C CYS A 186 -2.87 -8.47 -2.22
N VAL A 187 -2.87 -7.18 -1.89
CA VAL A 187 -3.73 -6.62 -0.83
C VAL A 187 -5.21 -6.84 -1.16
N GLY A 188 -5.61 -6.55 -2.41
CA GLY A 188 -6.98 -6.78 -2.88
C GLY A 188 -7.39 -8.26 -2.78
N VAL A 189 -6.48 -9.18 -3.13
CA VAL A 189 -6.68 -10.62 -2.94
C VAL A 189 -6.93 -10.96 -1.47
N ASN A 190 -6.13 -10.41 -0.57
CA ASN A 190 -6.30 -10.64 0.87
C ASN A 190 -7.62 -10.06 1.42
N LEU A 191 -8.11 -8.96 0.84
CA LEU A 191 -9.42 -8.38 1.23
C LEU A 191 -10.60 -9.26 0.82
N VAL A 192 -10.52 -9.92 -0.35
CA VAL A 192 -11.61 -10.75 -0.89
C VAL A 192 -11.63 -12.14 -0.28
N TRP A 193 -10.45 -12.78 -0.15
CA TRP A 193 -10.33 -14.19 0.25
C TRP A 193 -9.69 -14.40 1.62
N GLY A 194 -9.47 -13.34 2.40
CA GLY A 194 -8.72 -13.38 3.65
C GLY A 194 -7.20 -13.45 3.41
N LYS A 195 -6.42 -13.49 4.49
CA LYS A 195 -4.95 -13.47 4.43
C LYS A 195 -4.41 -14.72 3.71
N LYS A 196 -4.11 -14.58 2.41
CA LYS A 196 -3.54 -15.62 1.55
C LYS A 196 -2.08 -15.34 1.16
N VAL A 197 -1.70 -14.07 1.16
CA VAL A 197 -0.39 -13.60 0.69
C VAL A 197 0.23 -12.72 1.77
N SER A 198 1.50 -12.98 2.11
CA SER A 198 2.29 -12.20 3.06
C SER A 198 2.81 -10.91 2.40
N VAL A 199 1.91 -9.95 2.18
CA VAL A 199 2.20 -8.74 1.40
C VAL A 199 3.30 -7.90 2.03
N ALA A 200 3.36 -7.81 3.37
CA ALA A 200 4.38 -7.05 4.07
C ALA A 200 5.80 -7.62 3.80
N ASN A 201 5.95 -8.94 3.72
CA ASN A 201 7.22 -9.57 3.37
C ASN A 201 7.62 -9.35 1.89
N MET A 202 6.69 -8.91 1.05
CA MET A 202 6.98 -8.56 -0.35
C MET A 202 7.43 -7.09 -0.53
N LEU A 203 7.36 -6.25 0.52
CA LEU A 203 7.77 -4.83 0.46
C LEU A 203 9.17 -4.61 -0.11
N PRO A 204 10.21 -5.40 0.22
CA PRO A 204 11.54 -5.19 -0.34
C PRO A 204 11.63 -5.41 -1.86
N SER A 205 10.55 -5.86 -2.52
CA SER A 205 10.51 -5.95 -3.99
C SER A 205 10.28 -4.60 -4.68
N VAL A 206 9.86 -3.59 -3.94
CA VAL A 206 9.64 -2.20 -4.39
C VAL A 206 10.89 -1.36 -4.16
#